data_364842c8ca9826af81028f9cb580a6ea
#
_entry.id   364842c8ca9826af81028f9cb580a6ea
#
_cell.length_a   1.000
_cell.length_b   1.000
_cell.length_c   1.000
_cell.angle_alpha   90.00
_cell.angle_beta   90.00
_cell.angle_gamma   90.00
#
_symmetry.space_group_name_H-M   'P 1'
#
loop_
_entity.id
_entity.type
_entity.pdbx_description
1 polymer ?
#
loop_
_entity_poly.entity_id
_entity_poly.type
_entity_poly.pdbx_seq_one_letter_code
_entity_poly.pdbx_strand_id
1 'polypeptide(L)'
;MGQHSPFAEHSAGLARGLARALVEERDEAALVDRVRTIARQLLEATDDPAAVSVAEPHPQTTSFAQDLTPITSAINPLAPPLSIRQEDGQSVSDTRLPPQYVGPPGRVHGGIIALMLDQVLGNAAHASGLPPSYTRELTITYNEATPLDAPVRVVGRIDRVDGRKRFLSGEVLVDGRVAASATGVWISPREAQPGYGQSITKDAAQV
;
A
#
# COMPACT_ATOMS: atom_id res chain seq x y z
N MET A 1 4.02 -18.09 0.66
CA MET A 1 3.74 -17.08 1.71
C MET A 1 4.95 -17.07 2.63
N GLY A 2 5.87 -16.10 2.47
CA GLY A 2 6.95 -15.89 3.42
C GLY A 2 6.32 -15.47 4.75
N GLN A 3 6.59 -16.19 5.83
CA GLN A 3 6.21 -15.77 7.17
C GLN A 3 7.07 -14.56 7.51
N HIS A 4 6.45 -13.37 7.56
CA HIS A 4 7.09 -12.20 8.13
C HIS A 4 7.47 -12.50 9.58
N SER A 5 8.58 -11.93 10.02
CA SER A 5 8.90 -11.98 11.44
C SER A 5 7.74 -11.35 12.22
N PRO A 6 7.11 -12.04 13.18
CA PRO A 6 6.08 -11.46 14.02
C PRO A 6 6.52 -10.16 14.69
N PHE A 7 7.82 -9.99 14.89
CA PHE A 7 8.43 -8.76 15.41
C PHE A 7 8.28 -7.58 14.45
N ALA A 8 8.47 -7.77 13.14
CA ALA A 8 8.37 -6.70 12.15
C ALA A 8 6.92 -6.18 12.01
N GLU A 9 5.94 -7.08 11.98
CA GLU A 9 4.52 -6.71 11.94
C GLU A 9 4.11 -5.98 13.22
N HIS A 10 4.57 -6.46 14.36
CA HIS A 10 4.29 -5.85 15.67
C HIS A 10 4.91 -4.46 15.77
N SER A 11 6.15 -4.29 15.34
CA SER A 11 6.86 -2.99 15.34
C SER A 11 6.20 -1.96 14.43
N ALA A 12 5.77 -2.37 13.24
CA ALA A 12 5.02 -1.48 12.34
C ALA A 12 3.65 -1.10 12.91
N GLY A 13 2.98 -2.03 13.59
CA GLY A 13 1.73 -1.76 14.33
C GLY A 13 1.93 -0.74 15.44
N LEU A 14 2.98 -0.87 16.22
CA LEU A 14 3.35 0.10 17.27
C LEU A 14 3.67 1.47 16.67
N ALA A 15 4.41 1.54 15.58
CA ALA A 15 4.73 2.82 14.92
C ALA A 15 3.47 3.53 14.39
N ARG A 16 2.53 2.77 13.79
CA ARG A 16 1.22 3.34 13.39
C ARG A 16 0.39 3.81 14.58
N GLY A 17 0.34 3.02 15.65
CA GLY A 17 -0.36 3.38 16.89
C GLY A 17 0.23 4.63 17.51
N LEU A 18 1.55 4.75 17.51
CA LEU A 18 2.27 5.93 18.00
C LEU A 18 1.97 7.18 17.16
N ALA A 19 2.01 7.05 15.82
CA ALA A 19 1.66 8.15 14.91
C ALA A 19 0.22 8.64 15.15
N ARG A 20 -0.72 7.71 15.36
CA ARG A 20 -2.11 8.04 15.71
C ARG A 20 -2.20 8.77 17.05
N ALA A 21 -1.54 8.27 18.09
CA ALA A 21 -1.55 8.89 19.42
C ALA A 21 -0.98 10.31 19.38
N LEU A 22 0.08 10.57 18.60
CA LEU A 22 0.66 11.90 18.41
C LEU A 22 -0.31 12.90 17.78
N VAL A 23 -1.23 12.44 16.93
CA VAL A 23 -2.24 13.31 16.30
C VAL A 23 -3.45 13.55 17.20
N GLU A 24 -3.82 12.58 18.03
CA GLU A 24 -5.03 12.59 18.86
C GLU A 24 -4.79 13.17 20.25
N GLU A 25 -3.55 13.09 20.78
CA GLU A 25 -3.22 13.53 22.14
C GLU A 25 -3.11 15.06 22.24
N ARG A 26 -3.68 15.63 23.31
CA ARG A 26 -3.67 17.06 23.60
C ARG A 26 -2.63 17.46 24.64
N ASP A 27 -2.12 16.51 25.43
CA ASP A 27 -1.01 16.75 26.38
C ASP A 27 0.32 16.39 25.71
N GLU A 28 0.83 17.34 24.94
CA GLU A 28 2.00 17.19 24.09
C GLU A 28 3.28 16.85 24.88
N ALA A 29 3.44 17.38 26.09
CA ALA A 29 4.66 17.18 26.88
C ALA A 29 4.78 15.76 27.44
N ALA A 30 3.72 15.23 28.03
CA ALA A 30 3.68 13.86 28.56
C ALA A 30 3.82 12.81 27.45
N LEU A 31 3.24 13.08 26.28
CA LEU A 31 3.36 12.17 25.15
C LEU A 31 4.78 12.16 24.57
N VAL A 32 5.42 13.32 24.40
CA VAL A 32 6.80 13.43 23.93
C VAL A 32 7.76 12.65 24.82
N ASP A 33 7.61 12.71 26.13
CA ASP A 33 8.46 11.97 27.06
C ASP A 33 8.25 10.44 27.00
N ARG A 34 7.00 9.99 26.81
CA ARG A 34 6.68 8.58 26.57
C ARG A 34 7.28 8.09 25.26
N VAL A 35 7.15 8.85 24.19
CA VAL A 35 7.72 8.53 22.86
C VAL A 35 9.23 8.42 22.94
N ARG A 36 9.91 9.37 23.59
CA ARG A 36 11.36 9.35 23.78
C ARG A 36 11.81 8.11 24.57
N THR A 37 11.05 7.75 25.60
CA THR A 37 11.36 6.58 26.42
C THR A 37 11.24 5.29 25.62
N ILE A 38 10.15 5.13 24.86
CA ILE A 38 9.94 3.96 24.00
C ILE A 38 10.99 3.91 22.88
N ALA A 39 11.28 5.04 22.22
CA ALA A 39 12.31 5.12 21.18
C ALA A 39 13.70 4.73 21.73
N ARG A 40 14.06 5.19 22.93
CA ARG A 40 15.31 4.82 23.57
C ARG A 40 15.36 3.33 23.88
N GLN A 41 14.30 2.75 24.46
CA GLN A 41 14.21 1.32 24.74
C GLN A 41 14.32 0.46 23.47
N LEU A 42 13.69 0.90 22.36
CA LEU A 42 13.79 0.23 21.07
C LEU A 42 15.21 0.31 20.50
N LEU A 43 15.86 1.47 20.61
CA LEU A 43 17.25 1.65 20.15
C LEU A 43 18.23 0.82 21.00
N GLU A 44 18.05 0.76 22.31
CA GLU A 44 18.86 -0.07 23.22
C GLU A 44 18.65 -1.56 22.98
N ALA A 45 17.45 -2.00 22.58
CA ALA A 45 17.15 -3.38 22.23
C ALA A 45 17.69 -3.78 20.83
N THR A 46 18.04 -2.78 20.01
CA THR A 46 18.60 -2.98 18.65
C THR A 46 20.09 -2.68 18.58
N ASP A 47 20.84 -2.91 19.65
CA ASP A 47 22.30 -2.72 19.73
C ASP A 47 23.11 -3.62 18.76
N ASP A 48 22.43 -4.22 17.79
CA ASP A 48 23.04 -4.86 16.63
C ASP A 48 23.13 -3.82 15.48
N PRO A 49 24.35 -3.30 15.19
CA PRO A 49 24.56 -2.39 14.04
C PRO A 49 24.14 -3.00 12.70
N ALA A 50 24.03 -4.34 12.62
CA ALA A 50 23.52 -5.04 11.45
C ALA A 50 22.00 -4.93 11.29
N ALA A 51 21.25 -4.67 12.38
CA ALA A 51 19.80 -4.49 12.30
C ALA A 51 19.40 -3.13 11.70
N VAL A 52 20.30 -2.16 11.67
CA VAL A 52 20.11 -0.83 11.05
C VAL A 52 20.81 -0.74 9.68
N SER A 53 21.48 -1.80 9.26
CA SER A 53 21.98 -1.91 7.91
C SER A 53 20.77 -1.75 6.99
N VAL A 54 20.65 -0.57 6.35
CA VAL A 54 19.92 -0.43 5.10
C VAL A 54 20.53 -1.49 4.20
N ALA A 55 19.87 -2.64 4.14
CA ALA A 55 20.37 -3.78 3.40
C ALA A 55 20.78 -3.26 2.02
N GLU A 56 22.05 -3.46 1.66
CA GLU A 56 22.49 -3.32 0.29
C GLU A 56 21.39 -3.94 -0.56
N PRO A 57 20.92 -3.29 -1.63
CA PRO A 57 19.86 -3.82 -2.46
C PRO A 57 20.26 -5.23 -2.87
N HIS A 58 19.71 -6.21 -2.19
CA HIS A 58 20.02 -7.61 -2.44
C HIS A 58 19.51 -7.93 -3.85
N PRO A 59 20.36 -8.29 -4.80
CA PRO A 59 19.98 -8.30 -6.21
C PRO A 59 18.88 -9.29 -6.57
N GLN A 60 18.33 -10.08 -5.65
CA GLN A 60 17.45 -11.20 -6.02
C GLN A 60 16.43 -11.66 -4.96
N THR A 61 15.98 -10.85 -4.02
CA THR A 61 14.82 -11.27 -3.20
C THR A 61 13.60 -10.41 -3.51
N THR A 62 12.81 -10.90 -4.46
CA THR A 62 11.50 -10.36 -4.82
C THR A 62 10.51 -10.27 -3.63
N SER A 63 10.72 -11.04 -2.56
CA SER A 63 9.89 -11.02 -1.36
C SER A 63 10.12 -9.77 -0.50
N PHE A 64 11.36 -9.38 -0.24
CA PHE A 64 11.67 -8.26 0.66
C PHE A 64 11.21 -6.91 0.09
N ALA A 65 11.33 -6.71 -1.23
CA ALA A 65 10.84 -5.51 -1.89
C ALA A 65 9.31 -5.39 -1.82
N GLN A 66 8.58 -6.51 -1.87
CA GLN A 66 7.13 -6.54 -1.70
C GLN A 66 6.73 -6.24 -0.26
N ASP A 67 7.53 -6.68 0.71
CA ASP A 67 7.26 -6.49 2.12
C ASP A 67 7.43 -5.04 2.57
N LEU A 68 8.25 -4.26 1.88
CA LEU A 68 8.51 -2.85 2.16
C LEU A 68 7.75 -1.88 1.24
N THR A 69 6.80 -2.37 0.43
CA THR A 69 6.02 -1.48 -0.42
C THR A 69 5.34 -0.37 0.40
N PRO A 70 5.27 0.85 -0.13
CA PRO A 70 4.70 1.96 0.62
C PRO A 70 3.18 1.85 0.81
N ILE A 71 2.53 0.79 0.28
CA ILE A 71 1.06 0.76 0.18
C ILE A 71 0.43 -0.48 0.78
N THR A 72 1.01 -1.67 0.59
CA THR A 72 0.39 -2.94 1.02
C THR A 72 1.20 -3.67 2.08
N SER A 73 2.31 -3.09 2.50
CA SER A 73 3.19 -3.71 3.46
C SER A 73 2.60 -3.73 4.87
N ALA A 74 2.54 -4.90 5.48
CA ALA A 74 2.18 -5.03 6.89
C ALA A 74 3.28 -4.50 7.83
N ILE A 75 4.53 -4.47 7.36
CA ILE A 75 5.70 -4.07 8.15
C ILE A 75 6.15 -2.62 7.89
N ASN A 76 5.63 -1.95 6.86
CA ASN A 76 5.91 -0.55 6.63
C ASN A 76 4.90 0.33 7.40
N PRO A 77 5.33 1.10 8.41
CA PRO A 77 4.42 1.91 9.22
C PRO A 77 3.74 3.04 8.44
N LEU A 78 4.27 3.42 7.28
CA LEU A 78 3.70 4.47 6.43
C LEU A 78 2.64 3.90 5.46
N ALA A 79 2.59 2.58 5.27
CA ALA A 79 1.65 1.97 4.36
C ALA A 79 0.20 2.14 4.86
N PRO A 80 -0.73 2.59 4.00
CA PRO A 80 -2.15 2.53 4.30
C PRO A 80 -2.57 1.08 4.57
N PRO A 81 -3.57 0.85 5.42
CA PRO A 81 -4.03 -0.51 5.74
C PRO A 81 -4.86 -1.10 4.58
N LEU A 82 -4.22 -1.33 3.43
CA LEU A 82 -4.84 -1.89 2.24
C LEU A 82 -4.66 -3.41 2.19
N SER A 83 -5.78 -4.12 2.16
CA SER A 83 -5.85 -5.54 1.82
C SER A 83 -6.62 -5.70 0.53
N ILE A 84 -5.91 -6.03 -0.56
CA ILE A 84 -6.51 -6.11 -1.90
C ILE A 84 -6.92 -7.56 -2.18
N ARG A 85 -8.15 -7.74 -2.63
CA ARG A 85 -8.71 -9.03 -3.06
C ARG A 85 -9.34 -8.93 -4.44
N GLN A 86 -9.57 -10.07 -5.07
CA GLN A 86 -10.33 -10.15 -6.31
C GLN A 86 -11.81 -10.40 -6.00
N GLU A 87 -12.70 -9.63 -6.61
CA GLU A 87 -14.15 -9.72 -6.46
C GLU A 87 -14.79 -9.37 -7.79
N ASP A 88 -15.52 -10.30 -8.39
CA ASP A 88 -16.23 -10.13 -9.68
C ASP A 88 -15.35 -9.56 -10.82
N GLY A 89 -14.11 -10.04 -10.93
CA GLY A 89 -13.16 -9.60 -11.95
C GLY A 89 -12.53 -8.22 -11.68
N GLN A 90 -12.72 -7.68 -10.50
CA GLN A 90 -12.15 -6.42 -10.05
C GLN A 90 -11.18 -6.63 -8.89
N SER A 91 -10.20 -5.76 -8.76
CA SER A 91 -9.40 -5.64 -7.56
C SER A 91 -10.08 -4.69 -6.58
N VAL A 92 -10.32 -5.14 -5.36
CA VAL A 92 -11.09 -4.39 -4.37
C VAL A 92 -10.35 -4.35 -3.05
N SER A 93 -10.41 -3.22 -2.35
CA SER A 93 -9.98 -3.08 -0.96
C SER A 93 -10.99 -2.27 -0.16
N ASP A 94 -11.39 -2.78 0.99
CA ASP A 94 -12.16 -2.03 1.98
C ASP A 94 -11.21 -1.63 3.12
N THR A 95 -11.20 -0.36 3.47
CA THR A 95 -10.26 0.18 4.45
C THR A 95 -10.84 1.35 5.26
N ARG A 96 -10.11 1.77 6.28
CA ARG A 96 -10.30 3.03 7.01
C ARG A 96 -8.93 3.69 7.12
N LEU A 97 -8.89 4.99 6.87
CA LEU A 97 -7.64 5.76 6.86
C LEU A 97 -7.57 6.63 8.11
N PRO A 98 -6.71 6.25 9.07
CA PRO A 98 -6.57 6.99 10.32
C PRO A 98 -5.89 8.35 10.14
N PRO A 99 -5.87 9.21 11.19
CA PRO A 99 -5.41 10.60 11.13
C PRO A 99 -4.00 10.82 10.59
N GLN A 100 -3.10 9.83 10.63
CA GLN A 100 -1.75 9.97 10.05
C GLN A 100 -1.75 10.22 8.54
N TYR A 101 -2.87 9.96 7.85
CA TYR A 101 -3.03 10.21 6.41
C TYR A 101 -3.76 11.52 6.11
N VAL A 102 -3.80 12.44 7.09
CA VAL A 102 -4.47 13.73 6.97
C VAL A 102 -3.87 14.60 5.86
N GLY A 103 -4.74 15.22 5.09
CA GLY A 103 -4.45 16.31 4.18
C GLY A 103 -5.10 17.60 4.66
N PRO A 104 -6.07 18.16 3.94
CA PRO A 104 -6.90 19.25 4.48
C PRO A 104 -7.66 18.78 5.74
N PRO A 105 -8.08 19.69 6.64
CA PRO A 105 -8.73 19.33 7.90
C PRO A 105 -9.86 18.30 7.72
N GLY A 106 -9.78 17.19 8.46
CA GLY A 106 -10.77 16.11 8.47
C GLY A 106 -10.80 15.22 7.21
N ARG A 107 -9.86 15.38 6.29
CA ARG A 107 -9.83 14.68 5.00
C ARG A 107 -8.53 13.92 4.79
N VAL A 108 -8.61 12.83 4.05
CA VAL A 108 -7.44 12.09 3.58
C VAL A 108 -6.67 12.93 2.56
N HIS A 109 -5.35 12.89 2.65
CA HIS A 109 -4.46 13.57 1.70
C HIS A 109 -4.65 12.99 0.28
N GLY A 110 -4.77 13.86 -0.73
CA GLY A 110 -4.99 13.45 -2.12
C GLY A 110 -3.89 12.52 -2.67
N GLY A 111 -2.64 12.71 -2.25
CA GLY A 111 -1.53 11.81 -2.60
C GLY A 111 -1.69 10.39 -2.05
N ILE A 112 -2.32 10.21 -0.88
CA ILE A 112 -2.63 8.87 -0.35
C ILE A 112 -3.73 8.21 -1.19
N ILE A 113 -4.75 8.97 -1.60
CA ILE A 113 -5.79 8.49 -2.51
C ILE A 113 -5.19 8.07 -3.85
N ALA A 114 -4.27 8.87 -4.41
CA ALA A 114 -3.55 8.54 -5.64
C ALA A 114 -2.74 7.25 -5.52
N LEU A 115 -2.01 7.11 -4.41
CA LEU A 115 -1.22 5.94 -4.08
C LEU A 115 -2.08 4.66 -4.00
N MET A 116 -3.25 4.76 -3.35
CA MET A 116 -4.21 3.66 -3.23
C MET A 116 -4.78 3.24 -4.58
N LEU A 117 -5.15 4.21 -5.41
CA LEU A 117 -5.67 3.96 -6.76
C LEU A 117 -4.61 3.31 -7.65
N ASP A 118 -3.37 3.82 -7.66
CA ASP A 118 -2.26 3.22 -8.42
C ASP A 118 -2.05 1.75 -8.04
N GLN A 119 -2.06 1.44 -6.74
CA GLN A 119 -1.85 0.09 -6.25
C GLN A 119 -3.00 -0.86 -6.61
N VAL A 120 -4.25 -0.45 -6.43
CA VAL A 120 -5.41 -1.28 -6.72
C VAL A 120 -5.53 -1.53 -8.23
N LEU A 121 -5.26 -0.52 -9.07
CA LEU A 121 -5.21 -0.65 -10.52
C LEU A 121 -4.05 -1.53 -10.98
N GLY A 122 -2.86 -1.35 -10.39
CA GLY A 122 -1.70 -2.21 -10.63
C GLY A 122 -1.99 -3.68 -10.27
N ASN A 123 -2.69 -3.92 -9.15
CA ASN A 123 -3.13 -5.26 -8.76
C ASN A 123 -4.11 -5.85 -9.79
N ALA A 124 -5.09 -5.08 -10.28
CA ALA A 124 -6.00 -5.52 -11.34
C ALA A 124 -5.24 -5.86 -12.64
N ALA A 125 -4.23 -5.06 -13.00
CA ALA A 125 -3.38 -5.35 -14.14
C ALA A 125 -2.61 -6.67 -13.99
N HIS A 126 -2.12 -6.99 -12.79
CA HIS A 126 -1.38 -8.23 -12.51
C HIS A 126 -2.29 -9.45 -12.41
N ALA A 127 -3.47 -9.31 -11.80
CA ALA A 127 -4.45 -10.39 -11.65
C ALA A 127 -5.01 -10.91 -12.99
N SER A 128 -4.78 -10.18 -14.07
CA SER A 128 -5.24 -10.55 -15.42
C SER A 128 -4.57 -11.79 -16.04
N GLY A 129 -3.52 -12.32 -15.40
CA GLY A 129 -2.70 -13.42 -15.98
C GLY A 129 -1.82 -13.01 -17.18
N LEU A 130 -1.83 -11.73 -17.55
CA LEU A 130 -0.98 -11.18 -18.61
C LEU A 130 0.43 -10.88 -18.07
N PRO A 131 1.45 -10.71 -18.95
CA PRO A 131 2.81 -10.38 -18.51
C PRO A 131 2.85 -9.16 -17.59
N PRO A 132 3.80 -9.06 -16.67
CA PRO A 132 3.95 -7.91 -15.77
C PRO A 132 3.90 -6.58 -16.51
N SER A 133 3.29 -5.57 -15.90
CA SER A 133 3.15 -4.24 -16.48
C SER A 133 3.37 -3.17 -15.43
N TYR A 134 3.79 -1.98 -15.88
CA TYR A 134 4.13 -0.85 -15.03
C TYR A 134 3.26 0.34 -15.38
N THR A 135 2.94 1.13 -14.39
CA THR A 135 2.20 2.38 -14.55
C THR A 135 2.92 3.31 -15.51
N ARG A 136 2.27 3.66 -16.60
CA ARG A 136 2.74 4.63 -17.59
C ARG A 136 2.11 5.99 -17.38
N GLU A 137 0.81 5.97 -17.09
CA GLU A 137 -0.01 7.16 -16.92
C GLU A 137 -1.13 6.86 -15.93
N LEU A 138 -1.42 7.82 -15.07
CA LEU A 138 -2.52 7.78 -14.13
C LEU A 138 -3.13 9.17 -14.03
N THR A 139 -4.40 9.28 -14.37
CA THR A 139 -5.18 10.52 -14.26
C THR A 139 -6.22 10.33 -13.16
N ILE A 140 -6.28 11.26 -12.22
CA ILE A 140 -7.19 11.20 -11.07
C ILE A 140 -8.06 12.45 -11.03
N THR A 141 -9.36 12.23 -10.81
CA THR A 141 -10.32 13.29 -10.54
C THR A 141 -10.82 13.12 -9.10
N TYR A 142 -10.72 14.18 -8.31
CA TYR A 142 -11.22 14.24 -6.93
C TYR A 142 -12.59 14.90 -6.97
N ASN A 143 -13.65 14.12 -6.75
CA ASN A 143 -15.04 14.58 -6.87
C ASN A 143 -15.56 15.10 -5.54
N GLU A 144 -15.27 14.38 -4.45
CA GLU A 144 -15.70 14.71 -3.09
C GLU A 144 -14.57 14.48 -2.08
N ALA A 145 -14.76 14.99 -0.88
CA ALA A 145 -13.83 14.72 0.22
C ALA A 145 -13.89 13.25 0.64
N THR A 146 -12.73 12.64 0.86
CA THR A 146 -12.62 11.34 1.54
C THR A 146 -12.37 11.62 3.03
N PRO A 147 -13.33 11.38 3.93
CA PRO A 147 -13.15 11.64 5.36
C PRO A 147 -12.15 10.67 5.98
N LEU A 148 -11.45 11.14 7.01
CA LEU A 148 -10.65 10.25 7.87
C LEU A 148 -11.57 9.33 8.69
N ASP A 149 -11.06 8.16 9.04
CA ASP A 149 -11.73 7.13 9.84
C ASP A 149 -13.12 6.66 9.33
N ALA A 150 -13.50 7.09 8.12
CA ALA A 150 -14.71 6.57 7.45
C ALA A 150 -14.42 5.26 6.72
N PRO A 151 -15.42 4.39 6.49
CA PRO A 151 -15.30 3.27 5.58
C PRO A 151 -15.03 3.76 4.16
N VAL A 152 -13.98 3.26 3.55
CA VAL A 152 -13.59 3.58 2.17
C VAL A 152 -13.46 2.28 1.40
N ARG A 153 -14.08 2.22 0.23
CA ARG A 153 -13.90 1.12 -0.72
C ARG A 153 -13.15 1.62 -1.94
N VAL A 154 -12.09 0.93 -2.31
CA VAL A 154 -11.31 1.21 -3.53
C VAL A 154 -11.49 0.08 -4.50
N VAL A 155 -11.83 0.39 -5.74
CA VAL A 155 -12.11 -0.59 -6.79
C VAL A 155 -11.27 -0.27 -8.02
N GLY A 156 -10.73 -1.31 -8.67
CA GLY A 156 -9.98 -1.17 -9.91
C GLY A 156 -10.27 -2.31 -10.88
N ARG A 157 -10.36 -1.99 -12.17
CA ARG A 157 -10.63 -2.97 -13.23
C ARG A 157 -9.87 -2.65 -14.51
N ILE A 158 -9.69 -3.67 -15.33
CA ILE A 158 -9.23 -3.50 -16.71
C ILE A 158 -10.44 -3.23 -17.59
N ASP A 159 -10.41 -2.12 -18.31
CA ASP A 159 -11.44 -1.76 -19.29
C ASP A 159 -11.11 -2.35 -20.67
N ARG A 160 -9.79 -2.34 -21.04
CA ARG A 160 -9.36 -2.78 -22.37
C ARG A 160 -7.87 -3.17 -22.36
N VAL A 161 -7.54 -4.15 -23.18
CA VAL A 161 -6.15 -4.53 -23.48
C VAL A 161 -5.88 -4.29 -24.97
N ASP A 162 -4.72 -3.70 -25.25
CA ASP A 162 -4.26 -3.43 -26.62
C ASP A 162 -2.77 -3.72 -26.71
N GLY A 163 -2.43 -4.90 -27.21
CA GLY A 163 -1.07 -5.40 -27.25
C GLY A 163 -0.43 -5.43 -25.85
N ARG A 164 0.61 -4.61 -25.65
CA ARG A 164 1.29 -4.51 -24.36
C ARG A 164 0.64 -3.52 -23.38
N LYS A 165 -0.37 -2.77 -23.83
CA LYS A 165 -1.05 -1.75 -23.04
C LYS A 165 -2.30 -2.30 -22.38
N ARG A 166 -2.51 -1.93 -21.14
CA ARG A 166 -3.76 -2.13 -20.40
C ARG A 166 -4.31 -0.77 -20.02
N PHE A 167 -5.56 -0.54 -20.34
CA PHE A 167 -6.32 0.64 -19.94
C PHE A 167 -7.20 0.25 -18.77
N LEU A 168 -7.07 0.96 -17.69
CA LEU A 168 -7.74 0.65 -16.44
C LEU A 168 -8.52 1.84 -15.93
N SER A 169 -9.58 1.56 -15.20
CA SER A 169 -10.33 2.54 -14.43
C SER A 169 -10.52 2.07 -12.99
N GLY A 170 -10.65 3.03 -12.08
CA GLY A 170 -10.88 2.74 -10.66
C GLY A 170 -11.56 3.88 -9.95
N GLU A 171 -12.10 3.57 -8.79
CA GLU A 171 -12.87 4.49 -7.99
C GLU A 171 -12.57 4.32 -6.50
N VAL A 172 -12.65 5.44 -5.79
CA VAL A 172 -12.71 5.48 -4.33
C VAL A 172 -14.13 5.84 -3.93
N LEU A 173 -14.78 4.96 -3.19
CA LEU A 173 -16.15 5.13 -2.76
C LEU A 173 -16.21 5.38 -1.25
N VAL A 174 -17.05 6.34 -0.87
CA VAL A 174 -17.42 6.65 0.52
C VAL A 174 -18.93 6.66 0.60
N ASP A 175 -19.51 5.85 1.47
CA ASP A 175 -20.97 5.69 1.60
C ASP A 175 -21.67 5.43 0.24
N GLY A 176 -21.01 4.64 -0.63
CA GLY A 176 -21.52 4.31 -1.96
C GLY A 176 -21.39 5.41 -3.01
N ARG A 177 -20.84 6.59 -2.69
CA ARG A 177 -20.60 7.69 -3.61
C ARG A 177 -19.15 7.74 -4.06
N VAL A 178 -18.90 8.11 -5.31
CA VAL A 178 -17.57 8.20 -5.89
C VAL A 178 -16.86 9.48 -5.41
N ALA A 179 -16.00 9.33 -4.40
CA ALA A 179 -15.18 10.42 -3.87
C ALA A 179 -14.00 10.77 -4.79
N ALA A 180 -13.40 9.77 -5.44
CA ALA A 180 -12.39 9.98 -6.47
C ALA A 180 -12.51 8.91 -7.55
N SER A 181 -12.11 9.25 -8.77
CA SER A 181 -12.05 8.33 -9.90
C SER A 181 -10.70 8.43 -10.59
N ALA A 182 -10.26 7.34 -11.20
CA ALA A 182 -9.01 7.28 -11.92
C ALA A 182 -9.14 6.51 -13.22
N THR A 183 -8.36 6.94 -14.22
CA THR A 183 -8.06 6.17 -15.42
C THR A 183 -6.56 6.12 -15.61
N GLY A 184 -6.05 5.03 -16.19
CA GLY A 184 -4.63 4.92 -16.40
C GLY A 184 -4.24 3.89 -17.44
N VAL A 185 -2.96 3.92 -17.79
CA VAL A 185 -2.33 3.02 -18.75
C VAL A 185 -1.17 2.31 -18.10
N TRP A 186 -1.19 0.99 -18.10
CA TRP A 186 -0.06 0.12 -17.72
C TRP A 186 0.54 -0.51 -18.95
N ILE A 187 1.86 -0.62 -19.00
CA ILE A 187 2.57 -1.14 -20.17
C ILE A 187 3.53 -2.25 -19.75
N SER A 188 3.42 -3.41 -20.42
CA SER A 188 4.42 -4.47 -20.29
C SER A 188 5.71 -4.08 -21.03
N PRO A 189 6.89 -4.38 -20.46
CA PRO A 189 8.17 -4.21 -21.15
C PRO A 189 8.20 -4.92 -22.51
N ARG A 190 9.09 -4.48 -23.41
CA ARG A 190 9.30 -5.16 -24.72
C ARG A 190 10.01 -6.49 -24.54
N GLU A 191 10.91 -6.56 -23.56
CA GLU A 191 11.66 -7.75 -23.20
C GLU A 191 11.26 -8.18 -21.79
N ALA A 192 11.15 -9.49 -21.57
CA ALA A 192 10.88 -10.01 -20.25
C ALA A 192 12.05 -9.65 -19.32
N GLN A 193 11.77 -8.91 -18.24
CA GLN A 193 12.79 -8.66 -17.22
C GLN A 193 12.99 -9.94 -16.41
N PRO A 194 14.21 -10.47 -16.33
CA PRO A 194 14.49 -11.63 -15.48
C PRO A 194 14.19 -11.29 -14.02
N GLY A 195 13.36 -12.11 -13.35
CA GLY A 195 13.13 -12.04 -11.91
C GLY A 195 11.85 -11.33 -11.46
N TYR A 196 11.09 -10.66 -12.33
CA TYR A 196 9.81 -10.06 -11.96
C TYR A 196 8.64 -10.96 -12.41
N GLY A 197 7.87 -11.50 -11.48
CA GLY A 197 6.63 -12.24 -11.79
C GLY A 197 6.71 -13.77 -11.76
N GLN A 198 7.83 -14.38 -11.36
CA GLN A 198 7.93 -15.84 -11.29
C GLN A 198 7.38 -16.48 -9.99
N SER A 199 6.96 -15.70 -9.00
CA SER A 199 6.53 -16.25 -7.69
C SER A 199 5.03 -16.51 -7.55
N ILE A 200 4.18 -16.14 -8.51
CA ILE A 200 2.72 -16.25 -8.36
C ILE A 200 2.14 -17.51 -9.03
N THR A 201 2.87 -18.19 -9.91
CA THR A 201 2.31 -19.29 -10.74
C THR A 201 2.70 -20.71 -10.33
N LYS A 202 3.44 -20.92 -9.23
CA LYS A 202 3.85 -22.29 -8.85
C LYS A 202 2.88 -23.05 -7.96
N ASP A 203 1.92 -22.41 -7.31
CA ASP A 203 1.00 -23.10 -6.39
C ASP A 203 -0.41 -23.38 -6.93
N ALA A 204 -0.71 -23.00 -8.19
CA ALA A 204 -2.03 -23.25 -8.79
C ALA A 204 -2.11 -24.53 -9.64
N ALA A 205 -1.04 -25.32 -9.73
CA ALA A 205 -0.99 -26.51 -10.58
C ALA A 205 -0.90 -27.85 -9.80
N GLN A 206 -1.15 -27.83 -8.48
CA GLN A 206 -1.23 -29.07 -7.69
C GLN A 206 -2.38 -28.96 -6.68
N VAL A 207 -3.61 -29.10 -7.15
CA VAL A 207 -4.75 -29.72 -6.46
C VAL A 207 -5.61 -30.41 -7.52
#